data_262f4fe58f0c08b117e3578d5ab63214
#
_entry.id   262f4fe58f0c08b117e3578d5ab63214
#
_cell.length_a   1.000
_cell.length_b   1.000
_cell.length_c   1.000
_cell.angle_alpha   90.00
_cell.angle_beta   90.00
_cell.angle_gamma   90.00
#
_symmetry.space_group_name_H-M   'P 1'
#
loop_
_entity.id
_entity.type
_entity.pdbx_description
1 polymer ?
#
loop_
_entity_poly.entity_id
_entity_poly.type
_entity_poly.pdbx_seq_one_letter_code
_entity_poly.pdbx_strand_id
1 'polypeptide(L)'
;MSALKFVRSVWESFRTTSGVEPRLIDAMRITAAEPGKVNFELPIEKQHTNRLGILHGATLATMVDTSGSLALASRGLYSTGVSTDLNVTYLNAGGKIGDLIKGEVICDKFGKTLAYTSVKFMNSKDEIVARGSHTKFVALAWKDERNITEDLKPAVNESQASEATRTSFGGNKHVVGE
;
A
#
# COMPACT_ATOMS: atom_id res chain seq x y z
N MET A 1 4.39 -6.58 -16.85
CA MET A 1 3.02 -6.85 -16.26
C MET A 1 2.49 -5.55 -15.65
N SER A 2 1.18 -5.23 -15.69
CA SER A 2 0.67 -4.02 -15.03
C SER A 2 0.63 -4.20 -13.50
N ALA A 3 0.79 -3.09 -12.76
CA ALA A 3 0.71 -3.10 -11.28
C ALA A 3 -0.61 -3.70 -10.79
N LEU A 4 -1.74 -3.31 -11.40
CA LEU A 4 -3.06 -3.84 -11.04
C LEU A 4 -3.15 -5.37 -11.20
N LYS A 5 -2.64 -5.90 -12.30
CA LYS A 5 -2.65 -7.36 -12.53
C LYS A 5 -1.79 -8.09 -11.50
N PHE A 6 -0.63 -7.55 -11.18
CA PHE A 6 0.26 -8.13 -10.19
C PHE A 6 -0.30 -8.06 -8.77
N VAL A 7 -0.83 -6.89 -8.35
CA VAL A 7 -1.48 -6.73 -7.04
C VAL A 7 -2.65 -7.72 -6.88
N ARG A 8 -3.46 -7.90 -7.92
CA ARG A 8 -4.55 -8.88 -7.89
C ARG A 8 -4.07 -10.31 -7.76
N SER A 9 -2.93 -10.67 -8.37
CA SER A 9 -2.35 -12.02 -8.20
C SER A 9 -1.83 -12.25 -6.78
N VAL A 10 -1.24 -11.23 -6.16
CA VAL A 10 -0.81 -11.29 -4.75
C VAL A 10 -2.02 -11.37 -3.82
N TRP A 11 -3.07 -10.57 -4.08
CA TRP A 11 -4.33 -10.64 -3.32
C TRP A 11 -4.96 -12.03 -3.41
N GLU A 12 -5.01 -12.63 -4.59
CA GLU A 12 -5.53 -14.00 -4.76
C GLU A 12 -4.69 -15.03 -3.99
N SER A 13 -3.37 -14.86 -3.94
CA SER A 13 -2.51 -15.68 -3.09
C SER A 13 -2.90 -15.58 -1.61
N PHE A 14 -3.18 -14.38 -1.09
CA PHE A 14 -3.64 -14.21 0.30
C PHE A 14 -4.98 -14.92 0.53
N ARG A 15 -5.94 -14.75 -0.38
CA ARG A 15 -7.26 -15.40 -0.30
C ARG A 15 -7.18 -16.92 -0.28
N THR A 16 -6.23 -17.51 -0.98
CA THR A 16 -6.12 -18.97 -1.15
C THR A 16 -5.21 -19.66 -0.15
N THR A 17 -4.24 -18.95 0.43
CA THR A 17 -3.21 -19.58 1.28
C THR A 17 -3.21 -19.10 2.73
N SER A 18 -3.82 -17.95 3.03
CA SER A 18 -3.86 -17.41 4.38
C SER A 18 -5.08 -17.88 5.18
N GLY A 19 -5.08 -17.59 6.48
CA GLY A 19 -6.15 -18.01 7.38
C GLY A 19 -7.14 -16.89 7.72
N VAL A 20 -6.70 -15.63 7.70
CA VAL A 20 -7.50 -14.47 8.13
C VAL A 20 -8.28 -13.87 6.97
N GLU A 21 -7.60 -13.55 5.88
CA GLU A 21 -8.17 -12.83 4.75
C GLU A 21 -9.37 -13.55 4.14
N PRO A 22 -9.33 -14.87 3.84
CA PRO A 22 -10.49 -15.57 3.27
C PRO A 22 -11.67 -15.69 4.24
N ARG A 23 -11.46 -15.52 5.54
CA ARG A 23 -12.55 -15.58 6.53
C ARG A 23 -13.16 -14.22 6.83
N LEU A 24 -12.34 -13.18 6.80
CA LEU A 24 -12.78 -11.86 7.24
C LEU A 24 -13.03 -10.89 6.09
N ILE A 25 -12.16 -10.87 5.08
CA ILE A 25 -12.21 -9.83 4.03
C ILE A 25 -12.18 -10.41 2.61
N ASP A 26 -12.65 -11.64 2.42
CA ASP A 26 -12.67 -12.33 1.12
C ASP A 26 -13.35 -11.50 0.01
N ALA A 27 -14.40 -10.78 0.37
CA ALA A 27 -15.15 -9.93 -0.55
C ALA A 27 -14.43 -8.61 -0.93
N MET A 28 -13.25 -8.35 -0.39
CA MET A 28 -12.46 -7.15 -0.74
C MET A 28 -12.03 -7.19 -2.20
N ARG A 29 -12.21 -6.08 -2.90
CA ARG A 29 -11.89 -5.93 -4.32
C ARG A 29 -10.83 -4.86 -4.53
N ILE A 30 -9.82 -5.17 -5.33
CA ILE A 30 -8.82 -4.20 -5.76
C ILE A 30 -9.36 -3.49 -7.00
N THR A 31 -9.67 -2.21 -6.86
CA THR A 31 -10.31 -1.41 -7.91
C THR A 31 -9.30 -0.74 -8.83
N ALA A 32 -8.17 -0.27 -8.28
CA ALA A 32 -7.08 0.30 -9.06
C ALA A 32 -5.74 0.05 -8.37
N ALA A 33 -4.65 0.01 -9.15
CA ALA A 33 -3.29 -0.01 -8.64
C ALA A 33 -2.31 0.59 -9.65
N GLU A 34 -1.41 1.39 -9.11
CA GLU A 34 -0.21 1.92 -9.76
C GLU A 34 0.99 1.77 -8.83
N PRO A 35 2.24 1.86 -9.29
CA PRO A 35 3.39 1.67 -8.42
C PRO A 35 3.37 2.58 -7.19
N GLY A 36 3.25 2.00 -6.01
CA GLY A 36 3.19 2.70 -4.72
C GLY A 36 1.78 3.10 -4.27
N LYS A 37 0.72 2.80 -5.03
CA LYS A 37 -0.65 3.16 -4.66
C LYS A 37 -1.64 2.06 -5.05
N VAL A 38 -2.56 1.75 -4.14
CA VAL A 38 -3.65 0.78 -4.40
C VAL A 38 -4.96 1.34 -3.86
N ASN A 39 -6.01 1.21 -4.66
CA ASN A 39 -7.39 1.48 -4.25
C ASN A 39 -8.14 0.16 -4.13
N PHE A 40 -8.95 0.06 -3.09
CA PHE A 40 -9.73 -1.15 -2.81
C PHE A 40 -11.06 -0.79 -2.16
N GLU A 41 -11.98 -1.75 -2.15
CA GLU A 41 -13.29 -1.59 -1.52
C GLU A 41 -13.77 -2.91 -0.91
N LEU A 42 -14.59 -2.83 0.14
CA LEU A 42 -15.20 -3.96 0.81
C LEU A 42 -16.68 -3.67 1.03
N PRO A 43 -17.61 -4.47 0.46
CA PRO A 43 -19.01 -4.49 0.87
C PRO A 43 -19.10 -4.94 2.33
N ILE A 44 -19.78 -4.16 3.17
CA ILE A 44 -19.90 -4.48 4.60
C ILE A 44 -20.96 -5.57 4.78
N GLU A 45 -20.54 -6.71 5.29
CA GLU A 45 -21.37 -7.86 5.61
C GLU A 45 -21.35 -8.10 7.14
N LYS A 46 -22.16 -9.05 7.62
CA LYS A 46 -22.32 -9.34 9.06
C LYS A 46 -21.00 -9.66 9.76
N GLN A 47 -20.11 -10.45 9.14
CA GLN A 47 -18.82 -10.83 9.72
C GLN A 47 -17.86 -9.64 9.91
N HIS A 48 -18.11 -8.52 9.23
CA HIS A 48 -17.29 -7.31 9.32
C HIS A 48 -17.71 -6.40 10.47
N THR A 49 -18.85 -6.70 11.16
CA THR A 49 -19.49 -5.77 12.10
C THR A 49 -19.30 -6.16 13.55
N ASN A 50 -19.39 -5.18 14.42
CA ASN A 50 -19.49 -5.37 15.86
C ASN A 50 -20.94 -5.69 16.28
N ARG A 51 -21.20 -5.88 17.58
CA ARG A 51 -22.52 -6.17 18.13
C ARG A 51 -23.59 -5.10 17.87
N LEU A 52 -23.17 -3.89 17.46
CA LEU A 52 -24.05 -2.79 17.09
C LEU A 52 -24.39 -2.76 15.59
N GLY A 53 -23.91 -3.74 14.83
CA GLY A 53 -24.11 -3.80 13.38
C GLY A 53 -23.31 -2.76 12.59
N ILE A 54 -22.29 -2.15 13.22
CA ILE A 54 -21.41 -1.14 12.61
C ILE A 54 -20.06 -1.80 12.28
N LEU A 55 -19.41 -1.38 11.21
CA LEU A 55 -18.08 -1.86 10.80
C LEU A 55 -17.12 -1.89 11.99
N HIS A 56 -16.58 -3.07 12.27
CA HIS A 56 -15.74 -3.32 13.43
C HIS A 56 -14.34 -2.72 13.23
N GLY A 57 -13.79 -2.09 14.28
CA GLY A 57 -12.43 -1.58 14.24
C GLY A 57 -11.38 -2.64 13.93
N ALA A 58 -11.57 -3.89 14.37
CA ALA A 58 -10.67 -5.00 14.03
C ALA A 58 -10.67 -5.32 12.52
N THR A 59 -11.83 -5.20 11.84
CA THR A 59 -11.90 -5.35 10.38
C THR A 59 -11.07 -4.27 9.69
N LEU A 60 -11.18 -3.01 10.12
CA LEU A 60 -10.34 -1.92 9.60
C LEU A 60 -8.86 -2.16 9.88
N ALA A 61 -8.48 -2.65 11.07
CA ALA A 61 -7.10 -2.99 11.40
C ALA A 61 -6.55 -4.11 10.49
N THR A 62 -7.33 -5.15 10.23
CA THR A 62 -6.97 -6.20 9.26
C THR A 62 -6.79 -5.63 7.85
N MET A 63 -7.65 -4.70 7.45
CA MET A 63 -7.52 -4.04 6.15
C MET A 63 -6.28 -3.12 6.08
N VAL A 64 -5.85 -2.49 7.18
CA VAL A 64 -4.57 -1.74 7.24
C VAL A 64 -3.40 -2.68 6.99
N ASP A 65 -3.36 -3.84 7.66
CA ASP A 65 -2.29 -4.83 7.50
C ASP A 65 -2.23 -5.34 6.05
N THR A 66 -3.36 -5.84 5.55
CA THR A 66 -3.45 -6.41 4.20
C THR A 66 -3.18 -5.37 3.12
N SER A 67 -3.78 -4.18 3.20
CA SER A 67 -3.59 -3.15 2.19
C SER A 67 -2.16 -2.61 2.17
N GLY A 68 -1.50 -2.48 3.32
CA GLY A 68 -0.07 -2.16 3.40
C GLY A 68 0.78 -3.16 2.63
N SER A 69 0.48 -4.46 2.76
CA SER A 69 1.12 -5.51 1.97
C SER A 69 0.85 -5.34 0.47
N LEU A 70 -0.38 -5.01 0.07
CA LEU A 70 -0.74 -4.79 -1.33
C LEU A 70 -0.10 -3.52 -1.92
N ALA A 71 0.15 -2.48 -1.10
CA ALA A 71 0.92 -1.32 -1.53
C ALA A 71 2.36 -1.70 -1.90
N LEU A 72 2.99 -2.62 -1.16
CA LEU A 72 4.31 -3.16 -1.52
C LEU A 72 4.24 -4.05 -2.76
N ALA A 73 3.20 -4.84 -2.90
CA ALA A 73 2.96 -5.61 -4.12
C ALA A 73 2.84 -4.71 -5.35
N SER A 74 2.24 -3.52 -5.22
CA SER A 74 2.17 -2.56 -6.32
C SER A 74 3.54 -2.03 -6.76
N ARG A 75 4.57 -2.18 -5.90
CA ARG A 75 5.98 -1.91 -6.19
C ARG A 75 6.73 -3.15 -6.71
N GLY A 76 6.04 -4.27 -6.87
CA GLY A 76 6.56 -5.49 -7.47
C GLY A 76 7.06 -6.56 -6.49
N LEU A 77 6.86 -6.41 -5.18
CA LEU A 77 7.14 -7.48 -4.21
C LEU A 77 5.98 -8.49 -4.17
N TYR A 78 6.26 -9.75 -4.45
CA TYR A 78 5.30 -10.84 -4.28
C TYR A 78 5.20 -11.26 -2.81
N SER A 79 6.34 -11.55 -2.18
CA SER A 79 6.44 -11.64 -0.73
C SER A 79 6.53 -10.25 -0.14
N THR A 80 5.63 -9.90 0.76
CA THR A 80 5.48 -8.53 1.25
C THR A 80 6.08 -8.29 2.63
N GLY A 81 6.88 -9.24 3.14
CA GLY A 81 7.53 -9.15 4.43
C GLY A 81 6.59 -9.31 5.63
N VAL A 82 7.06 -8.92 6.81
CA VAL A 82 6.33 -9.07 8.08
C VAL A 82 6.10 -7.72 8.74
N SER A 83 5.02 -7.62 9.51
CA SER A 83 4.64 -6.41 10.23
C SER A 83 5.58 -6.12 11.39
N THR A 84 6.00 -4.88 11.55
CA THR A 84 6.78 -4.39 12.71
C THR A 84 6.04 -3.35 13.52
N ASP A 85 5.16 -2.59 12.87
CA ASP A 85 4.30 -1.60 13.49
C ASP A 85 3.01 -1.45 12.70
N LEU A 86 1.89 -1.30 13.39
CA LEU A 86 0.58 -1.06 12.81
C LEU A 86 -0.19 -0.11 13.71
N ASN A 87 -0.66 0.99 13.14
CA ASN A 87 -1.47 1.97 13.84
C ASN A 87 -2.78 2.21 13.09
N VAL A 88 -3.86 2.38 13.85
CA VAL A 88 -5.18 2.76 13.30
C VAL A 88 -5.79 3.87 14.15
N THR A 89 -6.22 4.93 13.49
CA THR A 89 -7.00 6.02 14.11
C THR A 89 -8.42 5.96 13.56
N TYR A 90 -9.39 5.79 14.44
CA TYR A 90 -10.80 5.76 14.10
C TYR A 90 -11.39 7.15 14.27
N LEU A 91 -11.96 7.71 13.21
CA LEU A 91 -12.46 9.09 13.17
C LEU A 91 -13.98 9.13 13.22
N ASN A 92 -14.64 8.19 12.52
CA ASN A 92 -16.09 8.08 12.44
C ASN A 92 -16.53 6.62 12.28
N ALA A 93 -17.83 6.35 12.37
CA ALA A 93 -18.40 5.06 12.04
C ALA A 93 -18.17 4.74 10.56
N GLY A 94 -17.59 3.57 10.28
CA GLY A 94 -17.23 3.15 8.92
C GLY A 94 -18.41 2.75 8.04
N GLY A 95 -19.59 2.56 8.62
CA GLY A 95 -20.80 2.09 7.93
C GLY A 95 -21.45 0.89 8.62
N LYS A 96 -22.54 0.41 8.05
CA LYS A 96 -23.34 -0.73 8.51
C LYS A 96 -23.45 -1.80 7.42
N ILE A 97 -24.06 -2.93 7.73
CA ILE A 97 -24.31 -3.99 6.75
C ILE A 97 -25.03 -3.41 5.52
N GLY A 98 -24.51 -3.72 4.34
CA GLY A 98 -25.00 -3.24 3.06
C GLY A 98 -24.31 -1.97 2.54
N ASP A 99 -23.59 -1.25 3.40
CA ASP A 99 -22.76 -0.12 2.97
C ASP A 99 -21.44 -0.60 2.32
N LEU A 100 -20.75 0.33 1.67
CA LEU A 100 -19.44 0.11 1.05
C LEU A 100 -18.38 0.91 1.79
N ILE A 101 -17.30 0.25 2.25
CA ILE A 101 -16.10 0.92 2.71
C ILE A 101 -15.06 0.93 1.58
N LYS A 102 -14.48 2.09 1.30
CA LYS A 102 -13.42 2.28 0.32
C LYS A 102 -12.10 2.54 1.03
N GLY A 103 -10.99 2.10 0.45
CA GLY A 103 -9.65 2.39 0.96
C GLY A 103 -8.70 2.82 -0.15
N GLU A 104 -7.81 3.73 0.22
CA GLU A 104 -6.65 4.13 -0.56
C GLU A 104 -5.40 3.94 0.29
N VAL A 105 -4.47 3.11 -0.17
CA VAL A 105 -3.18 2.88 0.50
C VAL A 105 -2.04 3.36 -0.37
N ILE A 106 -1.06 4.00 0.28
CA ILE A 106 0.15 4.54 -0.35
C ILE A 106 1.37 3.92 0.31
N CYS A 107 2.37 3.53 -0.50
CA CYS A 107 3.71 3.19 -0.05
C CYS A 107 4.52 4.48 0.07
N ASP A 108 4.61 5.03 1.28
CA ASP A 108 5.30 6.30 1.57
C ASP A 108 6.81 6.18 1.39
N LYS A 109 7.37 5.03 1.77
CA LYS A 109 8.80 4.73 1.59
C LYS A 109 9.00 3.24 1.32
N PHE A 110 9.79 2.94 0.31
CA PHE A 110 10.13 1.59 -0.13
C PHE A 110 11.62 1.35 0.00
N GLY A 111 12.04 0.89 1.18
CA GLY A 111 13.45 0.65 1.51
C GLY A 111 13.86 -0.81 1.34
N LYS A 112 15.16 -1.08 1.48
CA LYS A 112 15.73 -2.44 1.44
C LYS A 112 15.39 -3.27 2.69
N THR A 113 15.27 -2.63 3.85
CA THR A 113 15.03 -3.28 5.14
C THR A 113 13.61 -3.06 5.62
N LEU A 114 13.14 -1.81 5.58
CA LEU A 114 11.82 -1.40 6.03
C LEU A 114 11.07 -0.70 4.90
N ALA A 115 9.78 -0.91 4.86
CA ALA A 115 8.85 -0.18 4.01
C ALA A 115 7.73 0.40 4.88
N TYR A 116 7.27 1.59 4.52
CA TYR A 116 6.28 2.37 5.27
C TYR A 116 5.08 2.62 4.37
N THR A 117 3.89 2.39 4.91
CA THR A 117 2.65 2.61 4.18
C THR A 117 1.65 3.37 5.01
N SER A 118 0.80 4.15 4.37
CA SER A 118 -0.32 4.85 4.97
C SER A 118 -1.60 4.55 4.21
N VAL A 119 -2.71 4.46 4.93
CA VAL A 119 -4.03 4.15 4.34
C VAL A 119 -5.10 5.09 4.89
N LYS A 120 -6.03 5.45 4.02
CA LYS A 120 -7.27 6.17 4.36
C LYS A 120 -8.45 5.31 4.01
N PHE A 121 -9.44 5.29 4.90
CA PHE A 121 -10.73 4.64 4.67
C PHE A 121 -11.83 5.69 4.55
N MET A 122 -12.70 5.49 3.58
CA MET A 122 -13.81 6.40 3.29
C MET A 122 -15.11 5.60 3.22
N ASN A 123 -16.19 6.19 3.72
CA ASN A 123 -17.53 5.65 3.58
C ASN A 123 -18.08 5.87 2.15
N SER A 124 -19.34 5.46 1.92
CA SER A 124 -20.01 5.63 0.62
C SER A 124 -20.23 7.08 0.20
N LYS A 125 -20.06 8.04 1.13
CA LYS A 125 -20.14 9.49 0.86
C LYS A 125 -18.77 10.14 0.67
N ASP A 126 -17.71 9.34 0.58
CA ASP A 126 -16.31 9.77 0.49
C ASP A 126 -15.81 10.55 1.72
N GLU A 127 -16.48 10.43 2.87
CA GLU A 127 -16.02 10.99 4.14
C GLU A 127 -14.98 10.04 4.76
N ILE A 128 -13.87 10.61 5.25
CA ILE A 128 -12.80 9.81 5.91
C ILE A 128 -13.32 9.31 7.25
N VAL A 129 -13.33 8.01 7.45
CA VAL A 129 -13.80 7.33 8.67
C VAL A 129 -12.69 6.72 9.50
N ALA A 130 -11.56 6.41 8.90
CA ALA A 130 -10.37 5.94 9.60
C ALA A 130 -9.12 6.21 8.75
N ARG A 131 -7.98 6.18 9.42
CA ARG A 131 -6.65 6.19 8.80
C ARG A 131 -5.75 5.23 9.52
N GLY A 132 -4.74 4.68 8.83
CA GLY A 132 -3.75 3.81 9.42
C GLY A 132 -2.37 4.01 8.84
N SER A 133 -1.39 3.49 9.55
CA SER A 133 -0.02 3.33 9.06
C SER A 133 0.45 1.91 9.34
N HIS A 134 1.30 1.38 8.46
CA HIS A 134 1.82 0.04 8.59
C HIS A 134 3.28 0.02 8.15
N THR A 135 4.18 -0.37 9.04
CA THR A 135 5.59 -0.55 8.76
C THR A 135 5.91 -2.03 8.66
N LYS A 136 6.62 -2.40 7.62
CA LYS A 136 6.95 -3.80 7.34
C LYS A 136 8.46 -4.01 7.20
N PHE A 137 8.97 -5.11 7.79
CA PHE A 137 10.31 -5.60 7.54
C PHE A 137 10.31 -6.40 6.24
N VAL A 138 11.04 -5.93 5.24
CA VAL A 138 11.01 -6.46 3.87
C VAL A 138 12.34 -7.05 3.39
N ALA A 139 13.37 -7.06 4.24
CA ALA A 139 14.71 -7.49 3.82
C ALA A 139 14.74 -8.89 3.21
N LEU A 140 13.94 -9.82 3.72
CA LEU A 140 13.83 -11.18 3.17
C LEU A 140 12.90 -11.26 1.95
N ALA A 141 11.92 -10.37 1.87
CA ALA A 141 10.97 -10.32 0.76
C ALA A 141 11.63 -10.04 -0.59
N TRP A 142 12.72 -9.28 -0.59
CA TRP A 142 13.50 -8.98 -1.80
C TRP A 142 14.10 -10.22 -2.49
N LYS A 143 14.20 -11.36 -1.78
CA LYS A 143 14.78 -12.61 -2.30
C LYS A 143 13.76 -13.49 -3.00
N ASP A 144 12.48 -13.14 -3.00
CA ASP A 144 11.44 -13.95 -3.63
C ASP A 144 11.57 -13.87 -5.16
N GLU A 145 11.71 -15.01 -5.81
CA GLU A 145 11.90 -15.12 -7.25
C GLU A 145 10.69 -14.66 -8.07
N ARG A 146 9.53 -14.53 -7.43
CA ARG A 146 8.29 -14.01 -8.05
C ARG A 146 8.21 -12.50 -8.08
N ASN A 147 9.20 -11.80 -7.53
CA ASN A 147 9.25 -10.34 -7.57
C ASN A 147 9.42 -9.82 -9.00
N ILE A 148 8.73 -8.72 -9.32
CA ILE A 148 8.80 -8.03 -10.62
C ILE A 148 9.19 -6.56 -10.46
N THR A 149 9.97 -6.23 -9.43
CA THR A 149 10.32 -4.85 -9.07
C THR A 149 10.98 -4.06 -10.19
N GLU A 150 11.77 -4.71 -11.04
CA GLU A 150 12.43 -4.08 -12.19
C GLU A 150 11.42 -3.67 -13.27
N ASP A 151 10.40 -4.52 -13.52
CA ASP A 151 9.37 -4.29 -14.54
C ASP A 151 8.43 -3.11 -14.21
N LEU A 152 8.39 -2.70 -12.94
CA LEU A 152 7.52 -1.65 -12.42
C LEU A 152 8.27 -0.36 -12.06
N LYS A 153 9.57 -0.26 -12.32
CA LYS A 153 10.31 1.00 -12.19
C LYS A 153 9.70 2.02 -13.17
N PRO A 154 9.43 3.27 -12.73
CA PRO A 154 9.07 4.33 -13.67
C PRO A 154 10.23 4.49 -14.67
N ALA A 155 9.88 4.67 -15.94
CA ALA A 155 10.88 5.01 -16.96
C ALA A 155 11.66 6.25 -16.47
N VAL A 156 12.98 6.13 -16.37
CA VAL A 156 13.83 7.27 -15.98
C VAL A 156 13.72 8.27 -17.13
N ASN A 157 13.10 9.42 -16.88
CA ASN A 157 13.11 10.51 -17.84
C ASN A 157 14.56 10.99 -17.96
N GLU A 158 15.22 10.68 -19.08
CA GLU A 158 16.60 11.06 -19.39
C GLU A 158 16.83 12.60 -19.34
N SER A 159 15.75 13.39 -19.38
CA SER A 159 15.82 14.85 -19.22
C SER A 159 16.27 15.32 -17.83
N GLN A 160 16.09 14.54 -16.78
CA GLN A 160 16.55 14.92 -15.43
C GLN A 160 17.99 14.50 -15.13
N ALA A 161 18.52 13.52 -15.85
CA ALA A 161 19.93 13.10 -15.71
C ALA A 161 20.91 14.12 -16.26
N SER A 162 20.52 14.91 -17.29
CA SER A 162 21.38 15.93 -17.90
C SER A 162 21.52 17.22 -17.08
N GLU A 163 20.56 17.52 -16.22
CA GLU A 163 20.60 18.71 -15.34
C GLU A 163 21.45 18.49 -14.09
N ALA A 164 21.42 17.29 -13.51
CA ALA A 164 22.24 16.95 -12.34
C ALA A 164 23.74 16.92 -12.66
N THR A 165 24.11 16.60 -13.91
CA THR A 165 25.53 16.58 -14.34
C THR A 165 26.07 17.99 -14.65
N ARG A 166 25.21 18.94 -15.01
CA ARG A 166 25.61 20.32 -15.32
C ARG A 166 25.87 21.18 -14.07
N THR A 167 25.23 20.86 -12.94
CA THR A 167 25.41 21.61 -11.68
C THR A 167 26.64 21.19 -10.88
N SER A 168 27.25 20.04 -11.18
CA SER A 168 28.46 19.58 -10.45
C SER A 168 29.80 20.10 -11.04
N PHE A 169 29.81 20.76 -12.20
CA PHE A 169 31.02 21.24 -12.85
C PHE A 169 31.17 22.76 -12.95
N GLY A 170 30.31 23.53 -12.26
CA GLY A 170 30.33 25.01 -12.31
C GLY A 170 30.75 25.68 -11.02
N GLY A 171 31.95 25.41 -10.50
CA GLY A 171 32.38 26.08 -9.28
C GLY A 171 33.86 25.85 -8.94
N ASN A 172 34.79 26.43 -9.70
CA ASN A 172 36.02 26.93 -9.11
C ASN A 172 36.83 27.73 -10.16
N LYS A 173 36.70 29.03 -10.15
CA LYS A 173 37.76 29.92 -10.63
C LYS A 173 38.05 30.92 -9.52
N HIS A 174 39.04 30.62 -8.69
CA HIS A 174 39.76 31.60 -7.94
C HIS A 174 40.57 32.43 -8.94
N VAL A 175 40.33 33.71 -8.95
CA VAL A 175 41.26 34.71 -9.48
C VAL A 175 41.96 35.33 -8.27
N VAL A 176 43.26 35.05 -8.17
CA VAL A 176 44.19 35.78 -7.35
C VAL A 176 44.76 36.86 -8.25
N GLY A 177 44.83 38.11 -7.79
CA GLY A 177 45.44 39.20 -8.49
C GLY A 177 45.43 40.47 -7.65
N GLU A 178 46.59 40.77 -7.10
CA GLU A 178 47.16 42.00 -6.60
C GLU A 178 46.48 42.76 -5.47
#